data_813b7fc6bc017a0496e016b9277717fe
#
_entry.id   813b7fc6bc017a0496e016b9277717fe
#
_cell.length_a   1.000
_cell.length_b   1.000
_cell.length_c   1.000
_cell.angle_alpha   90.00
_cell.angle_beta   90.00
_cell.angle_gamma   90.00
#
_symmetry.space_group_name_H-M   'P 1'
#
loop_
_entity.id
_entity.type
_entity.pdbx_description
1 polymer ?
#
loop_
_entity_poly.entity_id
_entity_poly.type
_entity_poly.pdbx_seq_one_letter_code
_entity_poly.pdbx_strand_id
1 'polypeptide(L)' 'MCLSIPARIVAIDGVVATVDVMGNQREADLTLVEDPEVGDYVLLHAGFAIEKMAAEDAAESLRIWEELGNVQFEA' A
#
# COMPACT_ATOMS: atom_id res chain seq x y z
N MET A 1 8.03 -3.80 -15.79
CA MET A 1 7.32 -4.30 -14.80
C MET A 1 7.24 -3.38 -13.70
N CYS A 2 6.14 -3.18 -13.23
CA CYS A 2 5.95 -2.24 -12.22
C CYS A 2 6.02 -2.89 -10.91
N LEU A 3 6.77 -2.38 -10.00
CA LEU A 3 6.81 -2.92 -8.69
C LEU A 3 5.91 -2.08 -7.83
N SER A 4 4.77 -2.59 -7.50
CA SER A 4 3.82 -1.87 -6.66
C SER A 4 4.09 -2.21 -5.22
N ILE A 5 4.02 -1.24 -4.36
CA ILE A 5 4.24 -1.45 -2.94
C ILE A 5 2.89 -1.50 -2.27
N PRO A 6 2.58 -2.54 -1.51
CA PRO A 6 1.31 -2.60 -0.80
C PRO A 6 1.24 -1.54 0.29
N ALA A 7 0.09 -0.95 0.45
CA ALA A 7 -0.13 0.05 1.47
C ALA A 7 -1.33 -0.39 2.31
N ARG A 8 -1.26 -0.21 3.62
CA ARG A 8 -2.35 -0.62 4.49
C ARG A 8 -3.18 0.61 4.83
N ILE A 9 -4.47 0.52 4.67
CA ILE A 9 -5.37 1.62 4.98
C ILE A 9 -5.49 1.72 6.49
N VAL A 10 -5.15 2.88 7.05
CA VAL A 10 -5.23 3.10 8.48
C VAL A 10 -6.37 4.04 8.84
N ALA A 11 -6.85 4.82 7.91
CA ALA A 11 -8.01 5.71 8.14
C ALA A 11 -8.64 6.05 6.81
N ILE A 12 -9.95 6.27 6.80
CA ILE A 12 -10.66 6.63 5.59
C ILE A 12 -11.52 7.84 5.87
N ASP A 13 -11.49 8.82 4.94
CA ASP A 13 -12.30 10.01 5.06
C ASP A 13 -12.89 10.24 3.68
N GLY A 14 -14.11 9.77 3.45
CA GLY A 14 -14.76 9.86 2.14
C GLY A 14 -14.06 8.96 1.15
N VAL A 15 -13.52 9.54 0.08
CA VAL A 15 -12.81 8.77 -0.91
C VAL A 15 -11.30 8.86 -0.73
N VAL A 16 -10.83 9.50 0.33
CA VAL A 16 -9.41 9.66 0.57
C VAL A 16 -9.04 8.83 1.80
N ALA A 17 -8.01 8.06 1.70
CA ALA A 17 -7.55 7.25 2.82
C ALA A 17 -6.16 7.68 3.23
N THR A 18 -5.86 7.51 4.51
CA THR A 18 -4.48 7.57 4.97
C THR A 18 -3.98 6.13 4.95
N VAL A 19 -2.89 5.90 4.30
CA VAL A 19 -2.32 4.56 4.19
C VAL A 19 -0.91 4.56 4.74
N ASP A 20 -0.50 3.39 5.23
CA ASP A 20 0.84 3.22 5.75
C ASP A 20 1.64 2.41 4.74
N VAL A 21 2.74 2.95 4.27
CA VAL A 21 3.58 2.30 3.30
C VAL A 21 4.93 2.10 3.99
N MET A 22 5.12 0.91 4.54
CA MET A 22 6.37 0.54 5.19
C MET A 22 6.81 1.55 6.24
N GLY A 23 5.86 2.00 7.05
CA GLY A 23 6.15 2.95 8.12
C GLY A 23 5.95 4.40 7.78
N ASN A 24 5.68 4.72 6.52
CA ASN A 24 5.44 6.10 6.12
C ASN A 24 3.98 6.27 5.78
N GLN A 25 3.35 7.32 6.26
CA GLN A 25 1.95 7.53 5.97
C GLN A 25 1.78 8.43 4.77
N ARG A 26 0.81 8.12 3.93
CA ARG A 26 0.53 8.89 2.75
C ARG A 26 -0.97 8.91 2.53
N GLU A 27 -1.44 9.83 1.70
CA GLU A 27 -2.83 9.86 1.33
C GLU A 27 -3.03 9.15 0.02
N ALA A 28 -4.13 8.46 -0.13
CA ALA A 28 -4.44 7.74 -1.35
C ALA A 28 -5.90 7.93 -1.71
N ASP A 29 -6.17 8.05 -3.00
CA ASP A 29 -7.52 8.21 -3.50
C ASP A 29 -8.11 6.81 -3.69
N LEU A 30 -9.26 6.56 -3.12
CA LEU A 30 -9.88 5.25 -3.15
C LEU A 30 -10.95 5.11 -4.23
N THR A 31 -11.08 6.06 -5.13
CA THR A 31 -12.14 6.04 -6.13
C THR A 31 -12.16 4.77 -6.96
N LEU A 32 -10.99 4.19 -7.22
CA LEU A 32 -10.90 3.01 -8.07
C LEU A 32 -11.04 1.69 -7.33
N VAL A 33 -11.19 1.74 -6.00
CA VAL A 33 -11.24 0.52 -5.20
C VAL A 33 -12.67 0.31 -4.71
N GLU A 34 -13.18 -0.92 -4.80
CA GLU A 34 -14.51 -1.20 -4.32
C GLU A 34 -14.49 -1.58 -2.87
N ASP A 35 -15.38 -1.01 -2.08
CA ASP A 35 -15.58 -1.36 -0.68
C ASP A 35 -14.29 -1.35 0.14
N PRO A 36 -13.53 -0.26 0.12
CA PRO A 36 -12.31 -0.21 0.92
C PRO A 36 -12.64 -0.10 2.40
N GLU A 37 -11.84 -0.76 3.23
CA GLU A 37 -12.04 -0.72 4.68
C GLU A 37 -10.71 -0.51 5.36
N VAL A 38 -10.74 0.06 6.56
CA VAL A 38 -9.54 0.21 7.36
C VAL A 38 -8.97 -1.18 7.63
N GLY A 39 -7.70 -1.33 7.43
CA GLY A 39 -7.01 -2.61 7.57
C GLY A 39 -6.78 -3.33 6.25
N ASP A 40 -7.44 -2.88 5.19
CA ASP A 40 -7.22 -3.49 3.89
C ASP A 40 -5.88 -3.08 3.32
N TYR A 41 -5.30 -3.94 2.50
CA TYR A 41 -4.10 -3.61 1.76
C TYR A 41 -4.48 -3.27 0.34
N VAL A 42 -3.87 -2.26 -0.21
CA VAL A 42 -4.13 -1.82 -1.58
C VAL A 42 -2.81 -1.54 -2.29
N LEU A 43 -2.83 -1.61 -3.60
CA LEU A 43 -1.68 -1.23 -4.39
C LEU A 43 -1.81 0.22 -4.76
N LEU A 44 -0.76 0.99 -4.59
CA LEU A 44 -0.76 2.40 -4.91
C LEU A 44 -0.03 2.67 -6.21
N HIS A 45 -0.55 3.62 -6.98
CA HIS A 45 0.13 4.08 -8.18
C HIS A 45 -0.24 5.54 -8.35
N ALA A 46 0.74 6.40 -8.32
CA ALA A 46 0.56 7.84 -8.53
C ALA A 46 -0.48 8.46 -7.58
N GLY A 47 -0.53 7.98 -6.36
CA GLY A 47 -1.46 8.54 -5.37
C GLY A 47 -2.84 7.91 -5.37
N PHE A 48 -3.09 6.94 -6.27
CA PHE A 48 -4.37 6.27 -6.31
C PHE A 48 -4.21 4.85 -5.82
N ALA A 49 -5.19 4.39 -5.06
CA ALA A 49 -5.27 2.97 -4.74
C ALA A 49 -5.94 2.30 -5.92
N ILE A 50 -5.29 1.35 -6.55
CA ILE A 50 -5.80 0.79 -7.78
C ILE A 50 -6.47 -0.55 -7.58
N GLU A 51 -6.13 -1.30 -6.55
CA GLU A 51 -6.87 -2.52 -6.29
C GLU A 51 -6.52 -3.03 -4.90
N LYS A 52 -7.40 -3.83 -4.32
CA LYS A 52 -7.16 -4.43 -3.04
C LYS A 52 -6.33 -5.68 -3.19
N MET A 53 -5.52 -6.00 -2.19
CA MET A 53 -4.73 -7.20 -2.16
C MET A 53 -5.12 -8.01 -0.97
N ALA A 54 -5.02 -9.32 -1.07
CA ALA A 54 -5.19 -10.19 0.08
C ALA A 54 -4.05 -9.95 1.06
N ALA A 55 -4.36 -10.04 2.34
CA ALA A 55 -3.36 -9.79 3.37
C ALA A 55 -2.14 -10.69 3.23
N GLU A 56 -2.35 -11.94 2.83
CA GLU A 56 -1.22 -12.82 2.66
C GLU A 56 -0.31 -12.39 1.55
N ASP A 57 -0.87 -11.91 0.45
CA ASP A 57 -0.06 -11.47 -0.68
C ASP A 57 0.66 -10.18 -0.32
N ALA A 58 0.00 -9.31 0.42
CA ALA A 58 0.62 -8.07 0.84
C ALA A 58 1.80 -8.34 1.77
N ALA A 59 1.64 -9.27 2.69
CA ALA A 59 2.70 -9.60 3.63
C ALA A 59 3.92 -10.13 2.89
N GLU A 60 3.68 -10.95 1.88
CA GLU A 60 4.78 -11.50 1.14
C GLU A 60 5.51 -10.43 0.34
N SER A 61 4.77 -9.53 -0.29
CA SER A 61 5.37 -8.44 -1.04
C SER A 61 6.15 -7.51 -0.14
N LEU A 62 5.60 -7.21 1.05
CA LEU A 62 6.29 -6.33 1.96
C LEU A 62 7.59 -6.96 2.46
N ARG A 63 7.58 -8.27 2.66
CA ARG A 63 8.80 -8.93 3.08
C ARG A 63 9.88 -8.81 2.02
N ILE A 64 9.51 -8.94 0.75
CA ILE A 64 10.47 -8.80 -0.33
C ILE A 64 11.01 -7.37 -0.37
N TRP A 65 10.13 -6.38 -0.18
CA TRP A 65 10.60 -5.00 -0.17
C TRP A 65 11.53 -4.73 0.98
N GLU A 66 11.27 -5.32 2.15
CA GLU A 66 12.15 -5.14 3.27
C GLU A 66 13.51 -5.75 3.00
N GLU A 67 13.56 -6.90 2.36
CA GLU A 67 14.83 -7.51 2.05
C GLU A 67 15.62 -6.68 1.05
N LEU A 68 14.93 -6.12 0.04
CA LEU A 68 15.63 -5.27 -0.91
C LEU A 68 16.14 -4.01 -0.24
N GLY A 69 15.37 -3.44 0.66
CA GLY A 69 15.79 -2.26 1.37
C GLY A 69 16.99 -2.51 2.25
N ASN A 70 17.06 -3.70 2.84
CA ASN A 70 18.19 -4.01 3.65
C ASN A 70 19.44 -4.21 2.86
N VAL A 71 19.34 -4.54 1.59
CA VAL A 71 20.46 -4.86 0.82
C VAL A 71 21.04 -3.67 0.15
N GLN A 72 20.20 -2.70 -0.17
CA GLN A 72 20.72 -1.88 -1.04
C GLN A 72 20.64 -0.51 -0.91
N PHE A 73 20.10 0.05 -0.13
CA PHE A 73 20.02 1.33 -0.16
C PHE A 73 20.88 2.02 0.67
N GLU A 74 21.91 1.59 0.94
CA GLU A 74 22.71 2.21 1.62
C GLU A 74 23.28 3.17 0.93
N ALA A 75 23.06 3.82 0.52
CA ALA A 75 23.60 4.72 -0.12
C ALA A 75 24.16 5.69 0.17
#